data_91da13164115b32fe7febc02bbeaa97c
#
_entry.id   91da13164115b32fe7febc02bbeaa97c
#
_cell.length_a   1.000
_cell.length_b   1.000
_cell.length_c   1.000
_cell.angle_alpha   90.00
_cell.angle_beta   90.00
_cell.angle_gamma   90.00
#
_symmetry.space_group_name_H-M   'P 1'
#
loop_
_entity.id
_entity.type
_entity.pdbx_description
1 polymer ?
#
loop_
_entity_poly.entity_id
_entity_poly.type
_entity_poly.pdbx_seq_one_letter_code
_entity_poly.pdbx_strand_id
1 'polypeptide(L)'
;DKLWTRTNIRKNLGYEGPVIFSEHHESHAASAFFPSPFQEAAILTMDGVGEWATSSLALGKENKIELLQELHFPHSLGLLYSAFTYYLGFKVNSGEYKVMGLAPYGKPIYSKLIRENLIDLKEDGSFRMNMEYFDFLGGMTMTNHKFEAVFNHPTRNSETKLTQKEMDIASSLQ
;
A
#
# COMPACT_ATOMS: atom_id res chain seq x y z
N ASP A 1 1.78 2.62 -22.69
CA ASP A 1 3.09 3.28 -22.74
C ASP A 1 4.23 2.38 -22.23
N LYS A 2 4.05 1.57 -21.18
CA LYS A 2 5.09 0.69 -20.62
C LYS A 2 5.62 -0.34 -21.62
N LEU A 3 4.78 -0.89 -22.50
CA LEU A 3 5.16 -1.85 -23.55
C LEU A 3 6.16 -1.27 -24.57
N TRP A 4 6.18 0.04 -24.73
CA TRP A 4 6.99 0.74 -25.74
C TRP A 4 8.19 1.48 -25.12
N THR A 5 8.56 1.19 -23.86
CA THR A 5 9.61 1.91 -23.14
C THR A 5 10.94 1.93 -23.91
N ARG A 6 11.41 0.78 -24.42
CA ARG A 6 12.65 0.73 -25.25
C ARG A 6 12.55 1.59 -26.49
N THR A 7 11.42 1.52 -27.19
CA THR A 7 11.18 2.31 -28.41
C THR A 7 11.15 3.80 -28.09
N ASN A 8 10.51 4.18 -27.01
CA ASN A 8 10.42 5.57 -26.56
C ASN A 8 11.78 6.12 -26.13
N ILE A 9 12.60 5.32 -25.43
CA ILE A 9 13.97 5.69 -25.06
C ILE A 9 14.80 5.96 -26.31
N ARG A 10 14.80 5.03 -27.28
CA ARG A 10 15.52 5.19 -28.56
C ARG A 10 15.06 6.43 -29.31
N LYS A 11 13.75 6.58 -29.48
CA LYS A 11 13.17 7.67 -30.27
C LYS A 11 13.41 9.05 -29.64
N ASN A 12 13.27 9.18 -28.30
CA ASN A 12 13.30 10.47 -27.66
C ASN A 12 14.70 10.88 -27.16
N LEU A 13 15.56 9.89 -26.86
CA LEU A 13 16.90 10.14 -26.31
C LEU A 13 18.03 9.77 -27.30
N GLY A 14 17.72 9.16 -28.45
CA GLY A 14 18.75 8.67 -29.40
C GLY A 14 19.64 7.58 -28.82
N TYR A 15 19.19 6.89 -27.74
CA TYR A 15 20.00 5.89 -27.05
C TYR A 15 19.85 4.52 -27.72
N GLU A 16 20.95 3.97 -28.22
CA GLU A 16 21.01 2.68 -28.94
C GLU A 16 21.60 1.54 -28.07
N GLY A 17 22.03 1.85 -26.85
CA GLY A 17 22.61 0.87 -25.93
C GLY A 17 21.59 -0.12 -25.33
N PRO A 18 22.05 -1.04 -24.48
CA PRO A 18 21.20 -2.00 -23.81
C PRO A 18 20.30 -1.28 -22.79
N VAL A 19 19.02 -1.69 -22.74
CA VAL A 19 18.05 -1.23 -21.76
C VAL A 19 17.71 -2.43 -20.88
N ILE A 20 18.05 -2.34 -19.60
CA ILE A 20 17.80 -3.36 -18.57
C ILE A 20 16.58 -2.91 -17.76
N PHE A 21 15.72 -3.85 -17.42
CA PHE A 21 14.59 -3.65 -16.53
C PHE A 21 14.82 -4.49 -15.28
N SER A 22 14.73 -3.88 -14.13
CA SER A 22 14.68 -4.55 -12.82
C SER A 22 13.23 -4.73 -12.39
N GLU A 23 12.99 -5.64 -11.48
CA GLU A 23 11.70 -5.78 -10.83
C GLU A 23 11.39 -4.57 -9.94
N HIS A 24 10.10 -4.31 -9.72
CA HIS A 24 9.61 -3.11 -9.03
C HIS A 24 10.16 -3.01 -7.60
N HIS A 25 9.99 -4.06 -6.79
CA HIS A 25 10.44 -4.07 -5.40
C HIS A 25 11.97 -4.16 -5.28
N GLU A 26 12.65 -4.80 -6.23
CA GLU A 26 14.11 -4.75 -6.31
C GLU A 26 14.61 -3.31 -6.56
N SER A 27 13.92 -2.56 -7.43
CA SER A 27 14.22 -1.14 -7.67
C SER A 27 14.01 -0.28 -6.43
N HIS A 28 12.94 -0.52 -5.67
CA HIS A 28 12.70 0.15 -4.39
C HIS A 28 13.80 -0.17 -3.38
N ALA A 29 14.16 -1.44 -3.21
CA ALA A 29 15.22 -1.86 -2.30
C ALA A 29 16.57 -1.24 -2.68
N ALA A 30 16.90 -1.23 -3.97
CA ALA A 30 18.13 -0.64 -4.48
C ALA A 30 18.18 0.88 -4.25
N SER A 31 17.07 1.57 -4.48
CA SER A 31 16.98 3.03 -4.29
C SER A 31 17.14 3.47 -2.83
N ALA A 32 16.81 2.59 -1.89
CA ALA A 32 16.97 2.86 -0.46
C ALA A 32 18.35 2.43 0.04
N PHE A 33 18.84 1.25 -0.33
CA PHE A 33 20.02 0.64 0.24
C PHE A 33 21.32 1.26 -0.31
N PHE A 34 21.48 1.33 -1.63
CA PHE A 34 22.76 1.77 -2.22
C PHE A 34 23.18 3.21 -1.89
N PRO A 35 22.29 4.21 -1.77
CA PRO A 35 22.68 5.53 -1.31
C PRO A 35 22.78 5.64 0.22
N SER A 36 22.41 4.60 0.98
CA SER A 36 22.45 4.62 2.45
C SER A 36 23.89 4.49 2.97
N PRO A 37 24.16 4.87 4.24
CA PRO A 37 25.48 4.69 4.84
C PRO A 37 25.75 3.25 5.33
N PHE A 38 24.80 2.34 5.18
CA PHE A 38 24.88 0.98 5.71
C PHE A 38 25.63 0.06 4.76
N GLN A 39 26.58 -0.73 5.28
CA GLN A 39 27.24 -1.80 4.53
C GLN A 39 26.43 -3.10 4.52
N GLU A 40 25.58 -3.28 5.53
CA GLU A 40 24.64 -4.39 5.65
C GLU A 40 23.35 -3.89 6.33
N ALA A 41 22.18 -4.22 5.76
CA ALA A 41 20.89 -3.81 6.30
C ALA A 41 19.76 -4.77 5.88
N ALA A 42 18.78 -4.94 6.75
CA ALA A 42 17.47 -5.42 6.35
C ALA A 42 16.73 -4.31 5.59
N ILE A 43 16.07 -4.69 4.50
CA ILE A 43 15.35 -3.76 3.63
C ILE A 43 13.90 -4.23 3.56
N LEU A 44 12.99 -3.34 3.92
CA LEU A 44 11.56 -3.58 3.82
C LEU A 44 10.97 -2.64 2.77
N THR A 45 10.28 -3.18 1.79
CA THR A 45 9.54 -2.41 0.80
C THR A 45 8.05 -2.67 0.94
N MET A 46 7.24 -1.64 0.83
CA MET A 46 5.78 -1.74 0.88
C MET A 46 5.17 -0.70 -0.07
N ASP A 47 4.21 -1.13 -0.87
CA ASP A 47 3.42 -0.23 -1.71
C ASP A 47 1.97 -0.72 -1.88
N GLY A 48 1.23 -0.12 -2.80
CA GLY A 48 -0.11 -0.58 -3.15
C GLY A 48 -0.04 -1.90 -3.89
N VAL A 49 0.44 -1.85 -5.12
CA VAL A 49 0.78 -3.00 -5.97
C VAL A 49 1.93 -2.57 -6.87
N GLY A 50 3.07 -3.25 -6.74
CA GLY A 50 4.19 -3.11 -7.66
C GLY A 50 3.83 -3.71 -9.02
N GLU A 51 4.55 -4.71 -9.44
CA GLU A 51 4.14 -5.55 -10.59
C GLU A 51 3.21 -6.67 -10.10
N TRP A 52 3.65 -7.43 -9.10
CA TRP A 52 2.89 -8.48 -8.43
C TRP A 52 3.07 -8.44 -6.91
N ALA A 53 4.28 -8.15 -6.46
CA ALA A 53 4.60 -7.98 -5.05
C ALA A 53 3.96 -6.70 -4.49
N THR A 54 3.54 -6.76 -3.24
CA THR A 54 2.95 -5.66 -2.48
C THR A 54 3.81 -5.28 -1.27
N SER A 55 4.61 -6.21 -0.81
CA SER A 55 5.64 -6.01 0.21
C SER A 55 6.78 -6.99 -0.02
N SER A 56 8.01 -6.59 0.27
CA SER A 56 9.14 -7.51 0.25
C SER A 56 10.12 -7.25 1.40
N LEU A 57 10.75 -8.32 1.86
CA LEU A 57 11.87 -8.29 2.80
C LEU A 57 13.12 -8.72 2.06
N ALA A 58 14.16 -7.92 2.14
CA ALA A 58 15.44 -8.20 1.53
C ALA A 58 16.60 -7.97 2.50
N LEU A 59 17.75 -8.55 2.20
CA LEU A 59 19.03 -8.29 2.82
C LEU A 59 19.93 -7.55 1.83
N GLY A 60 20.36 -6.35 2.19
CA GLY A 60 21.41 -5.62 1.49
C GLY A 60 22.76 -5.90 2.14
N LYS A 61 23.78 -6.23 1.33
CA LYS A 61 25.14 -6.42 1.80
C LYS A 61 26.14 -5.99 0.74
N GLU A 62 26.99 -5.03 1.08
CA GLU A 62 27.96 -4.43 0.15
C GLU A 62 27.27 -3.92 -1.13
N ASN A 63 27.48 -4.56 -2.27
CA ASN A 63 26.89 -4.19 -3.56
C ASN A 63 25.79 -5.18 -4.05
N LYS A 64 25.22 -5.95 -3.14
CA LYS A 64 24.20 -6.98 -3.44
C LYS A 64 22.95 -6.78 -2.62
N ILE A 65 21.82 -7.13 -3.21
CA ILE A 65 20.52 -7.23 -2.55
C ILE A 65 20.00 -8.63 -2.81
N GLU A 66 19.57 -9.29 -1.76
CA GLU A 66 18.95 -10.60 -1.79
C GLU A 66 17.51 -10.47 -1.28
N LEU A 67 16.53 -10.75 -2.15
CA LEU A 67 15.13 -10.83 -1.77
C LEU A 67 14.89 -12.12 -1.00
N LEU A 68 14.38 -12.01 0.23
CA LEU A 68 14.16 -13.15 1.12
C LEU A 68 12.72 -13.61 1.14
N GLN A 69 11.77 -12.66 1.15
CA GLN A 69 10.34 -12.94 1.26
C GLN A 69 9.54 -11.87 0.52
N GLU A 70 8.37 -12.25 0.03
CA GLU A 70 7.42 -11.36 -0.61
C GLU A 70 5.98 -11.67 -0.21
N LEU A 71 5.17 -10.63 -0.14
CA LEU A 71 3.72 -10.71 -0.14
C LEU A 71 3.20 -10.21 -1.48
N HIS A 72 2.18 -10.90 -1.98
CA HIS A 72 1.64 -10.62 -3.30
C HIS A 72 0.20 -10.12 -3.24
N PHE A 73 -0.20 -9.45 -4.32
CA PHE A 73 -1.59 -9.10 -4.55
C PHE A 73 -2.52 -10.32 -4.35
N PRO A 74 -3.68 -10.18 -3.70
CA PRO A 74 -4.34 -8.91 -3.31
C PRO A 74 -4.00 -8.42 -1.90
N HIS A 75 -3.11 -9.08 -1.17
CA HIS A 75 -2.78 -8.74 0.20
C HIS A 75 -1.75 -7.60 0.23
N SER A 76 -2.20 -6.40 0.60
CA SER A 76 -1.39 -5.18 0.55
C SER A 76 -1.80 -4.20 1.63
N LEU A 77 -0.83 -3.72 2.42
CA LEU A 77 -1.07 -2.63 3.38
C LEU A 77 -1.38 -1.32 2.66
N GLY A 78 -0.76 -1.08 1.51
CA GLY A 78 -1.07 0.09 0.69
C GLY A 78 -2.50 0.07 0.17
N LEU A 79 -2.99 -1.09 -0.32
CA LEU A 79 -4.40 -1.23 -0.72
C LEU A 79 -5.36 -1.16 0.47
N LEU A 80 -4.97 -1.69 1.64
CA LEU A 80 -5.75 -1.52 2.86
C LEU A 80 -5.89 -0.03 3.19
N TYR A 81 -4.80 0.71 3.16
CA TYR A 81 -4.80 2.16 3.40
C TYR A 81 -5.64 2.91 2.37
N SER A 82 -5.53 2.55 1.10
CA SER A 82 -6.36 3.12 0.01
C SER A 82 -7.84 2.79 0.17
N ALA A 83 -8.18 1.59 0.66
CA ALA A 83 -9.56 1.23 0.96
C ALA A 83 -10.16 2.11 2.07
N PHE A 84 -9.41 2.38 3.12
CA PHE A 84 -9.83 3.35 4.16
C PHE A 84 -9.88 4.79 3.64
N THR A 85 -8.96 5.16 2.77
CA THR A 85 -8.97 6.47 2.09
C THR A 85 -10.28 6.65 1.32
N TYR A 86 -10.68 5.65 0.54
CA TYR A 86 -11.95 5.62 -0.17
C TYR A 86 -13.14 5.68 0.80
N TYR A 87 -13.14 4.82 1.81
CA TYR A 87 -14.22 4.72 2.80
C TYR A 87 -14.45 6.04 3.56
N LEU A 88 -13.38 6.76 3.87
CA LEU A 88 -13.43 8.08 4.48
C LEU A 88 -13.75 9.22 3.48
N GLY A 89 -14.11 8.88 2.23
CA GLY A 89 -14.57 9.84 1.21
C GLY A 89 -13.45 10.68 0.61
N PHE A 90 -12.21 10.22 0.67
CA PHE A 90 -11.09 10.87 0.01
C PHE A 90 -10.74 10.15 -1.30
N LYS A 91 -10.08 10.88 -2.20
CA LYS A 91 -9.68 10.34 -3.49
C LYS A 91 -8.46 9.42 -3.33
N VAL A 92 -8.60 8.16 -3.74
CA VAL A 92 -7.51 7.17 -3.78
C VAL A 92 -6.37 7.65 -4.68
N ASN A 93 -5.14 7.31 -4.33
CA ASN A 93 -3.88 7.71 -4.96
C ASN A 93 -3.54 9.21 -4.86
N SER A 94 -4.30 9.96 -4.07
CA SER A 94 -4.00 11.37 -3.83
C SER A 94 -4.59 11.92 -2.52
N GLY A 95 -5.27 11.10 -1.74
CA GLY A 95 -5.93 11.48 -0.49
C GLY A 95 -5.45 10.74 0.74
N GLU A 96 -4.51 9.81 0.59
CA GLU A 96 -3.95 9.02 1.69
C GLU A 96 -3.33 9.92 2.77
N TYR A 97 -2.63 10.98 2.38
CA TYR A 97 -2.08 11.95 3.32
C TYR A 97 -3.14 12.70 4.14
N LYS A 98 -4.38 12.81 3.62
CA LYS A 98 -5.50 13.42 4.37
C LYS A 98 -5.96 12.49 5.50
N VAL A 99 -5.97 11.18 5.28
CA VAL A 99 -6.24 10.19 6.33
C VAL A 99 -5.16 10.24 7.41
N MET A 100 -3.89 10.31 7.01
CA MET A 100 -2.77 10.48 7.93
C MET A 100 -2.90 11.77 8.74
N GLY A 101 -3.25 12.89 8.09
CA GLY A 101 -3.48 14.18 8.75
C GLY A 101 -4.72 14.21 9.65
N LEU A 102 -5.71 13.34 9.40
CA LEU A 102 -6.93 13.24 10.18
C LEU A 102 -6.73 12.41 11.47
N ALA A 103 -5.86 11.40 11.42
CA ALA A 103 -5.64 10.44 12.51
C ALA A 103 -5.32 11.07 13.88
N PRO A 104 -4.50 12.14 14.00
CA PRO A 104 -4.22 12.77 15.29
C PRO A 104 -5.44 13.38 16.01
N TYR A 105 -6.55 13.61 15.31
CA TYR A 105 -7.78 14.17 15.87
C TYR A 105 -8.74 13.11 16.39
N GLY A 106 -8.42 11.82 16.20
CA GLY A 106 -9.22 10.67 16.61
C GLY A 106 -8.61 9.90 17.78
N LYS A 107 -9.33 8.86 18.18
CA LYS A 107 -8.89 7.85 19.15
C LYS A 107 -8.89 6.48 18.49
N PRO A 108 -7.89 5.60 18.73
CA PRO A 108 -7.76 4.31 18.04
C PRO A 108 -8.71 3.23 18.61
N ILE A 109 -10.01 3.57 18.76
CA ILE A 109 -11.01 2.69 19.39
C ILE A 109 -11.46 1.53 18.51
N TYR A 110 -11.19 1.60 17.20
CA TYR A 110 -11.54 0.56 16.21
C TYR A 110 -10.36 -0.36 15.83
N SER A 111 -9.16 -0.16 16.38
CA SER A 111 -7.97 -0.96 16.01
C SER A 111 -8.17 -2.46 16.20
N LYS A 112 -8.90 -2.86 17.26
CA LYS A 112 -9.24 -4.26 17.50
C LYS A 112 -10.18 -4.80 16.41
N LEU A 113 -11.22 -4.05 16.03
CA LEU A 113 -12.16 -4.44 14.96
C LEU A 113 -11.45 -4.59 13.61
N ILE A 114 -10.52 -3.70 13.29
CA ILE A 114 -9.72 -3.77 12.06
C ILE A 114 -8.93 -5.08 12.04
N ARG A 115 -8.21 -5.39 13.12
CA ARG A 115 -7.38 -6.61 13.21
C ARG A 115 -8.21 -7.90 13.20
N GLU A 116 -9.38 -7.91 13.83
CA GLU A 116 -10.22 -9.11 13.91
C GLU A 116 -11.00 -9.40 12.63
N ASN A 117 -11.33 -8.37 11.84
CA ASN A 117 -12.20 -8.53 10.67
C ASN A 117 -11.48 -8.34 9.33
N LEU A 118 -10.60 -7.34 9.22
CA LEU A 118 -10.09 -6.89 7.93
C LEU A 118 -8.71 -7.43 7.59
N ILE A 119 -7.89 -7.77 8.60
CA ILE A 119 -6.53 -8.22 8.39
C ILE A 119 -6.15 -9.32 9.40
N ASP A 120 -5.62 -10.42 8.91
CA ASP A 120 -5.04 -11.50 9.70
C ASP A 120 -3.52 -11.31 9.73
N LEU A 121 -2.99 -10.78 10.84
CA LEU A 121 -1.58 -10.52 11.05
C LEU A 121 -0.94 -11.68 11.82
N LYS A 122 0.16 -12.23 11.30
CA LYS A 122 0.92 -13.32 11.90
C LYS A 122 2.11 -12.81 12.72
N GLU A 123 2.63 -13.65 13.59
CA GLU A 123 3.79 -13.33 14.45
C GLU A 123 5.08 -13.09 13.65
N ASP A 124 5.22 -13.72 12.49
CA ASP A 124 6.35 -13.53 11.58
C ASP A 124 6.27 -12.23 10.74
N GLY A 125 5.22 -11.40 10.98
CA GLY A 125 4.98 -10.16 10.26
C GLY A 125 4.25 -10.34 8.92
N SER A 126 4.01 -11.57 8.48
CA SER A 126 3.15 -11.80 7.32
C SER A 126 1.69 -11.48 7.65
N PHE A 127 0.91 -11.14 6.63
CA PHE A 127 -0.50 -10.81 6.83
C PHE A 127 -1.35 -11.24 5.63
N ARG A 128 -2.64 -11.36 5.88
CA ARG A 128 -3.65 -11.55 4.85
C ARG A 128 -4.81 -10.60 5.09
N MET A 129 -5.24 -9.91 4.04
CA MET A 129 -6.49 -9.16 4.06
C MET A 129 -7.67 -10.13 3.91
N ASN A 130 -8.72 -9.89 4.65
CA ASN A 130 -9.96 -10.63 4.47
C ASN A 130 -10.75 -10.02 3.30
N MET A 131 -10.58 -10.63 2.13
CA MET A 131 -11.11 -10.10 0.86
C MET A 131 -12.65 -10.03 0.80
N GLU A 132 -13.34 -10.60 1.77
CA GLU A 132 -14.81 -10.52 1.87
C GLU A 132 -15.33 -9.09 2.08
N TYR A 133 -14.50 -8.19 2.60
CA TYR A 133 -14.82 -6.79 2.90
C TYR A 133 -14.43 -5.81 1.78
N PHE A 134 -13.63 -6.26 0.83
CA PHE A 134 -13.05 -5.41 -0.21
C PHE A 134 -13.63 -5.73 -1.58
N ASP A 135 -13.78 -4.72 -2.43
CA ASP A 135 -14.41 -4.84 -3.74
C ASP A 135 -13.47 -4.51 -4.92
N PHE A 136 -12.24 -4.14 -4.65
CA PHE A 136 -11.29 -3.71 -5.68
C PHE A 136 -10.79 -4.83 -6.61
N LEU A 137 -11.13 -6.09 -6.34
CA LEU A 137 -10.76 -7.20 -7.24
C LEU A 137 -11.62 -7.25 -8.51
N GLY A 138 -12.86 -6.82 -8.45
CA GLY A 138 -13.77 -6.91 -9.59
C GLY A 138 -14.85 -5.84 -9.61
N GLY A 139 -14.93 -5.02 -8.56
CA GLY A 139 -15.87 -3.92 -8.43
C GLY A 139 -15.31 -2.57 -8.89
N MET A 140 -16.15 -1.56 -8.83
CA MET A 140 -15.81 -0.16 -9.12
C MET A 140 -15.49 0.64 -7.85
N THR A 141 -15.53 -0.01 -6.69
CA THR A 141 -15.32 0.56 -5.35
C THR A 141 -14.17 -0.15 -4.65
N MET A 142 -13.62 0.46 -3.60
CA MET A 142 -12.56 -0.19 -2.81
C MET A 142 -13.13 -1.09 -1.71
N THR A 143 -14.31 -0.74 -1.18
CA THR A 143 -14.97 -1.42 -0.07
C THR A 143 -16.43 -1.72 -0.42
N ASN A 144 -17.03 -2.67 0.29
CA ASN A 144 -18.43 -3.06 0.13
C ASN A 144 -19.25 -2.83 1.41
N HIS A 145 -20.52 -3.18 1.39
CA HIS A 145 -21.44 -3.01 2.53
C HIS A 145 -21.01 -3.79 3.81
N LYS A 146 -20.28 -4.90 3.67
CA LYS A 146 -19.77 -5.63 4.83
C LYS A 146 -18.67 -4.83 5.55
N PHE A 147 -17.84 -4.10 4.80
CA PHE A 147 -16.88 -3.17 5.38
C PHE A 147 -17.58 -2.06 6.18
N GLU A 148 -18.66 -1.51 5.65
CA GLU A 148 -19.49 -0.53 6.35
C GLU A 148 -20.08 -1.09 7.65
N ALA A 149 -20.50 -2.35 7.64
CA ALA A 149 -21.08 -3.03 8.79
C ALA A 149 -20.06 -3.20 9.94
N VAL A 150 -18.75 -3.37 9.66
CA VAL A 150 -17.72 -3.47 10.69
C VAL A 150 -17.73 -2.24 11.60
N PHE A 151 -17.94 -1.06 11.01
CA PHE A 151 -17.92 0.21 11.75
C PHE A 151 -19.34 0.70 12.08
N ASN A 152 -20.38 0.01 11.63
CA ASN A 152 -21.78 0.49 11.69
C ASN A 152 -21.85 1.95 11.21
N HIS A 153 -21.28 2.19 10.02
CA HIS A 153 -21.17 3.53 9.43
C HIS A 153 -21.06 3.41 7.90
N PRO A 154 -21.81 4.20 7.13
CA PRO A 154 -21.71 4.16 5.67
C PRO A 154 -20.41 4.80 5.19
N THR A 155 -19.99 4.45 3.98
CA THR A 155 -18.92 5.16 3.26
C THR A 155 -19.25 6.65 3.20
N ARG A 156 -18.32 7.50 3.62
CA ARG A 156 -18.52 8.95 3.63
C ARG A 156 -18.55 9.51 2.21
N ASN A 157 -19.55 10.29 1.89
CA ASN A 157 -19.54 11.08 0.66
C ASN A 157 -18.48 12.19 0.75
N SER A 158 -17.71 12.38 -0.34
CA SER A 158 -16.77 13.51 -0.44
C SER A 158 -17.51 14.83 -0.18
N GLU A 159 -16.81 15.84 0.31
CA GLU A 159 -17.35 17.18 0.63
C GLU A 159 -18.34 17.23 1.81
N THR A 160 -18.73 16.09 2.43
CA THR A 160 -19.50 16.13 3.68
C THR A 160 -18.59 16.47 4.87
N LYS A 161 -19.18 17.04 5.93
CA LYS A 161 -18.46 17.37 7.16
C LYS A 161 -17.90 16.09 7.81
N LEU A 162 -16.64 16.12 8.20
CA LEU A 162 -16.00 15.08 9.00
C LEU A 162 -16.58 15.09 10.42
N THR A 163 -16.86 13.91 10.94
CA THR A 163 -17.31 13.70 12.31
C THR A 163 -16.20 13.05 13.15
N GLN A 164 -16.41 12.95 14.46
CA GLN A 164 -15.47 12.27 15.34
C GLN A 164 -15.26 10.81 14.93
N LYS A 165 -16.26 10.17 14.35
CA LYS A 165 -16.19 8.78 13.94
C LYS A 165 -15.17 8.53 12.83
N GLU A 166 -15.14 9.38 11.80
CA GLU A 166 -14.13 9.31 10.74
C GLU A 166 -12.72 9.59 11.29
N MET A 167 -12.60 10.50 12.25
CA MET A 167 -11.33 10.77 12.93
C MET A 167 -10.85 9.55 13.73
N ASP A 168 -11.76 8.90 14.48
CA ASP A 168 -11.44 7.70 15.26
C ASP A 168 -11.09 6.50 14.36
N ILE A 169 -11.76 6.35 13.21
CA ILE A 169 -11.42 5.31 12.22
C ILE A 169 -10.04 5.58 11.62
N ALA A 170 -9.74 6.83 11.23
CA ALA A 170 -8.43 7.21 10.71
C ALA A 170 -7.32 6.96 11.74
N SER A 171 -7.55 7.32 13.02
CA SER A 171 -6.63 7.06 14.11
C SER A 171 -6.43 5.57 14.39
N SER A 172 -7.46 4.75 14.15
CA SER A 172 -7.41 3.30 14.38
C SER A 172 -6.68 2.55 13.28
N LEU A 173 -6.64 3.10 12.08
CA LEU A 173 -5.88 2.58 10.95
C LEU A 173 -4.40 2.88 11.10
N GLN A 174 -4.06 4.13 11.49
CA GLN A 174 -2.69 4.62 11.66
C GLN A 174 -1.93 3.95 12.80
#